data_cad74a82eb99bcbe101bc1912d48f6b1
#
_entry.id   cad74a82eb99bcbe101bc1912d48f6b1
#
_cell.length_a   1.000
_cell.length_b   1.000
_cell.length_c   1.000
_cell.angle_alpha   90.00
_cell.angle_beta   90.00
_cell.angle_gamma   90.00
#
_symmetry.space_group_name_H-M   'P 1'
#
loop_
_entity.id
_entity.type
_entity.pdbx_description
1 polymer ?
#
loop_
_entity_poly.entity_id
_entity_poly.type
_entity_poly.pdbx_seq_one_letter_code
_entity_poly.pdbx_strand_id
1 'polypeptide(L)'
;MNYLSDIEIAQSHKMRPISEIAASIGIDEKYIEPYGRYKAKISPEFAEKNGRKNGKLVLVTAITPTPAGEGKTTTTVGLADGLRRIGKSAVCALREPSLGPVFGIKGGAAGGGYAQVVPMEDINLHFTGDFHAIGAANNLLAAMLDNHIHQGNALGIDVRKITWKRCVDMNDRQLRNVVDGLGGRVNGTPREDGFDITVASEIMAVFCLAENISDLKERLSRIIVGYTYDDKPVTAGDLKAVGAMTALLKDAIKPNLVQTLEGTPSFVHGGPFANIAHGCNSVAATRLALKSADYTVTEAGFGADLGAEKFLDIKCRLSGLVPDAAVVVATVRALKMHGGLAKNELSHEDMGALEAGIPNLLRHVSNIKKVYGLPCVVALNRFPTDTDAEIEFVMEKCAALGVNTVLSTVWADGGKGGEALAREVVRLCEEEKGDFRFAYELDGTIAEKTEAVVKRVYGGKGIVMTPAAEKQAQRLGQLGFDKLPVCIAKTQYSFSDNPVLLGAPEDFTVTVKNIRVSAGAGFVVVLTGDIMTMPGLPKKPAAENIDVDENGNITGLF
;
A
#
# COMPACT_ATOMS: atom_id res chain seq x y z
N MET A 1 -27.98 4.78 -19.27
CA MET A 1 -27.05 3.93 -20.04
C MET A 1 -26.62 2.79 -19.13
N ASN A 2 -26.78 1.54 -19.54
CA ASN A 2 -26.17 0.42 -18.79
C ASN A 2 -24.68 0.46 -19.10
N TYR A 3 -23.86 0.85 -18.12
CA TYR A 3 -22.42 0.70 -18.21
C TYR A 3 -22.06 -0.76 -17.98
N LEU A 4 -21.08 -1.27 -18.73
CA LEU A 4 -20.49 -2.58 -18.46
C LEU A 4 -19.82 -2.55 -17.07
N SER A 5 -19.84 -3.69 -16.37
CA SER A 5 -19.06 -3.87 -15.14
C SER A 5 -17.55 -3.91 -15.44
N ASP A 6 -16.73 -3.68 -14.42
CA ASP A 6 -15.27 -3.68 -14.60
C ASP A 6 -14.75 -5.00 -15.17
N ILE A 7 -15.32 -6.15 -14.74
CA ILE A 7 -14.94 -7.46 -15.28
C ILE A 7 -15.38 -7.62 -16.74
N GLU A 8 -16.57 -7.17 -17.13
CA GLU A 8 -17.04 -7.24 -18.52
C GLU A 8 -16.18 -6.39 -19.45
N ILE A 9 -15.75 -5.20 -19.00
CA ILE A 9 -14.81 -4.35 -19.73
C ILE A 9 -13.47 -5.08 -19.92
N ALA A 10 -12.93 -5.67 -18.85
CA ALA A 10 -11.65 -6.38 -18.90
C ALA A 10 -11.70 -7.61 -19.82
N GLN A 11 -12.78 -8.42 -19.74
CA GLN A 11 -12.97 -9.62 -20.56
C GLN A 11 -13.19 -9.30 -22.03
N SER A 12 -13.83 -8.18 -22.36
CA SER A 12 -14.04 -7.74 -23.73
C SER A 12 -12.77 -7.24 -24.41
N HIS A 13 -11.71 -6.94 -23.64
CA HIS A 13 -10.48 -6.36 -24.15
C HIS A 13 -9.53 -7.40 -24.76
N LYS A 14 -8.98 -7.08 -25.94
CA LYS A 14 -7.96 -7.90 -26.60
C LYS A 14 -6.55 -7.50 -26.16
N MET A 15 -6.01 -8.21 -25.18
CA MET A 15 -4.67 -7.98 -24.67
C MET A 15 -3.57 -8.26 -25.72
N ARG A 16 -2.49 -7.50 -25.64
CA ARG A 16 -1.26 -7.74 -26.40
C ARG A 16 -0.39 -8.81 -25.69
N PRO A 17 0.40 -9.61 -26.43
CA PRO A 17 1.40 -10.49 -25.82
C PRO A 17 2.35 -9.72 -24.89
N ILE A 18 2.72 -10.31 -23.77
CA ILE A 18 3.55 -9.63 -22.77
C ILE A 18 4.95 -9.30 -23.29
N SER A 19 5.48 -10.08 -24.23
CA SER A 19 6.75 -9.80 -24.92
C SER A 19 6.71 -8.49 -25.70
N GLU A 20 5.59 -8.16 -26.36
CA GLU A 20 5.41 -6.88 -27.05
C GLU A 20 5.33 -5.70 -26.07
N ILE A 21 4.68 -5.91 -24.92
CA ILE A 21 4.60 -4.92 -23.85
C ILE A 21 6.00 -4.64 -23.28
N ALA A 22 6.78 -5.68 -22.98
CA ALA A 22 8.15 -5.56 -22.49
C ALA A 22 9.06 -4.86 -23.53
N ALA A 23 8.97 -5.24 -24.79
CA ALA A 23 9.74 -4.62 -25.88
C ALA A 23 9.41 -3.12 -26.02
N SER A 24 8.16 -2.69 -25.76
CA SER A 24 7.74 -1.28 -25.85
C SER A 24 8.45 -0.34 -24.86
N ILE A 25 9.11 -0.90 -23.83
CA ILE A 25 9.90 -0.18 -22.82
C ILE A 25 11.37 -0.66 -22.80
N GLY A 26 11.81 -1.34 -23.86
CA GLY A 26 13.21 -1.73 -24.05
C GLY A 26 13.69 -2.87 -23.16
N ILE A 27 12.79 -3.71 -22.64
CA ILE A 27 13.17 -4.92 -21.90
C ILE A 27 13.43 -6.06 -22.87
N ASP A 28 14.69 -6.51 -22.96
CA ASP A 28 15.11 -7.63 -23.79
C ASP A 28 14.52 -8.96 -23.28
N GLU A 29 14.29 -9.89 -24.20
CA GLU A 29 13.72 -11.22 -23.91
C GLU A 29 14.48 -11.99 -22.81
N LYS A 30 15.80 -11.85 -22.75
CA LYS A 30 16.65 -12.51 -21.72
C LYS A 30 16.33 -12.12 -20.27
N TYR A 31 15.61 -11.01 -20.06
CA TYR A 31 15.16 -10.55 -18.74
C TYR A 31 13.72 -10.91 -18.43
N ILE A 32 13.02 -11.59 -19.36
CA ILE A 32 11.60 -11.91 -19.29
C ILE A 32 11.42 -13.39 -18.94
N GLU A 33 10.70 -13.66 -17.87
CA GLU A 33 10.22 -15.01 -17.52
C GLU A 33 8.69 -15.05 -17.71
N PRO A 34 8.19 -15.62 -18.83
CA PRO A 34 6.75 -15.63 -19.10
C PRO A 34 5.96 -16.47 -18.10
N TYR A 35 4.86 -15.92 -17.62
CA TYR A 35 3.82 -16.60 -16.84
C TYR A 35 2.53 -16.67 -17.67
N GLY A 36 2.56 -17.45 -18.76
CA GLY A 36 1.55 -17.46 -19.80
C GLY A 36 1.76 -16.34 -20.82
N ARG A 37 0.69 -16.00 -21.56
CA ARG A 37 0.79 -15.08 -22.69
C ARG A 37 0.80 -13.59 -22.31
N TYR A 38 0.20 -13.25 -21.18
CA TYR A 38 -0.15 -11.86 -20.83
C TYR A 38 0.51 -11.35 -19.52
N LYS A 39 1.30 -12.19 -18.88
CA LYS A 39 2.03 -11.89 -17.65
C LYS A 39 3.47 -12.35 -17.76
N ALA A 40 4.39 -11.66 -17.09
CA ALA A 40 5.77 -12.11 -16.97
C ALA A 40 6.40 -11.59 -15.68
N LYS A 41 7.39 -12.30 -15.17
CA LYS A 41 8.33 -11.76 -14.21
C LYS A 41 9.52 -11.15 -14.93
N ILE A 42 10.00 -10.03 -14.39
CA ILE A 42 11.15 -9.32 -14.97
C ILE A 42 12.35 -9.44 -14.02
N SER A 43 13.48 -9.87 -14.57
CA SER A 43 14.72 -9.96 -13.81
C SER A 43 15.16 -8.57 -13.32
N PRO A 44 15.48 -8.41 -12.02
CA PRO A 44 16.03 -7.16 -11.47
C PRO A 44 17.33 -6.72 -12.15
N GLU A 45 18.08 -7.65 -12.75
CA GLU A 45 19.31 -7.36 -13.51
C GLU A 45 19.11 -6.35 -14.64
N PHE A 46 17.89 -6.26 -15.19
CA PHE A 46 17.56 -5.24 -16.19
C PHE A 46 17.80 -3.84 -15.62
N ALA A 47 17.30 -3.55 -14.41
CA ALA A 47 17.48 -2.24 -13.78
C ALA A 47 18.95 -1.92 -13.47
N GLU A 48 19.74 -2.93 -13.14
CA GLU A 48 21.17 -2.79 -12.83
C GLU A 48 22.02 -2.56 -14.08
N LYS A 49 21.70 -3.26 -15.17
CA LYS A 49 22.52 -3.30 -16.41
C LYS A 49 22.07 -2.30 -17.49
N ASN A 50 20.88 -1.71 -17.36
CA ASN A 50 20.28 -0.87 -18.41
C ASN A 50 21.06 0.44 -18.69
N GLY A 51 21.84 0.97 -17.75
CA GLY A 51 22.57 2.23 -17.91
C GLY A 51 21.70 3.49 -18.07
N ARG A 52 20.38 3.36 -18.26
CA ARG A 52 19.45 4.48 -18.38
C ARG A 52 19.38 5.26 -17.07
N LYS A 53 19.30 6.59 -17.15
CA LYS A 53 18.97 7.44 -15.99
C LYS A 53 17.55 7.11 -15.51
N ASN A 54 17.29 7.30 -14.22
CA ASN A 54 15.94 7.17 -13.69
C ASN A 54 15.01 8.19 -14.34
N GLY A 55 13.81 7.73 -14.69
CA GLY A 55 12.71 8.62 -15.05
C GLY A 55 12.15 9.38 -13.84
N LYS A 56 11.13 10.17 -14.07
CA LYS A 56 10.40 10.94 -13.06
C LYS A 56 9.49 10.03 -12.25
N LEU A 57 9.50 10.18 -10.93
CA LEU A 57 8.62 9.45 -10.01
C LEU A 57 7.42 10.30 -9.63
N VAL A 58 6.23 9.86 -10.00
CA VAL A 58 4.96 10.52 -9.68
C VAL A 58 4.20 9.69 -8.66
N LEU A 59 3.94 10.28 -7.48
CA LEU A 59 3.18 9.63 -6.42
C LEU A 59 1.70 10.02 -6.51
N VAL A 60 0.83 9.05 -6.69
CA VAL A 60 -0.63 9.24 -6.59
C VAL A 60 -1.09 8.85 -5.19
N THR A 61 -1.72 9.79 -4.51
CA THR A 61 -2.33 9.61 -3.20
C THR A 61 -3.75 10.19 -3.21
N ALA A 62 -4.44 10.26 -2.08
CA ALA A 62 -5.79 10.81 -2.02
C ALA A 62 -6.08 11.52 -0.70
N ILE A 63 -7.25 12.12 -0.65
CA ILE A 63 -7.89 12.54 0.59
C ILE A 63 -8.18 11.34 1.51
N THR A 64 -8.55 11.60 2.76
CA THR A 64 -8.98 10.56 3.69
C THR A 64 -10.10 9.72 3.08
N PRO A 65 -9.97 8.36 3.04
CA PRO A 65 -10.94 7.51 2.35
C PRO A 65 -12.33 7.54 2.99
N THR A 66 -13.32 7.39 2.13
CA THR A 66 -14.73 7.31 2.51
C THR A 66 -15.38 6.06 1.89
N PRO A 67 -16.56 5.65 2.37
CA PRO A 67 -17.35 4.61 1.71
C PRO A 67 -17.80 4.94 0.27
N ALA A 68 -17.65 6.19 -0.16
CA ALA A 68 -17.92 6.59 -1.55
C ALA A 68 -16.80 6.23 -2.51
N GLY A 69 -15.58 6.04 -1.99
CA GLY A 69 -14.36 5.77 -2.78
C GLY A 69 -13.78 7.03 -3.43
N GLU A 70 -12.48 7.07 -3.65
CA GLU A 70 -11.75 8.22 -4.22
C GLU A 70 -11.20 7.91 -5.63
N GLY A 71 -11.02 6.62 -5.96
CA GLY A 71 -10.55 6.19 -7.29
C GLY A 71 -9.05 6.38 -7.53
N LYS A 72 -8.19 6.19 -6.52
CA LYS A 72 -6.73 6.32 -6.65
C LYS A 72 -6.13 5.46 -7.74
N THR A 73 -6.37 4.15 -7.71
CA THR A 73 -5.78 3.21 -8.69
C THR A 73 -6.28 3.52 -10.10
N THR A 74 -7.57 3.83 -10.26
CA THR A 74 -8.15 4.27 -11.52
C THR A 74 -7.46 5.53 -12.04
N THR A 75 -7.22 6.54 -11.17
CA THR A 75 -6.49 7.75 -11.54
C THR A 75 -5.02 7.43 -11.88
N THR A 76 -4.37 6.54 -11.15
CA THR A 76 -2.97 6.14 -11.40
C THR A 76 -2.82 5.51 -12.79
N VAL A 77 -3.71 4.58 -13.13
CA VAL A 77 -3.73 3.91 -14.43
C VAL A 77 -4.07 4.90 -15.54
N GLY A 78 -5.16 5.67 -15.38
CA GLY A 78 -5.59 6.65 -16.38
C GLY A 78 -4.57 7.78 -16.61
N LEU A 79 -3.82 8.18 -15.57
CA LEU A 79 -2.71 9.13 -15.71
C LEU A 79 -1.57 8.54 -16.52
N ALA A 80 -1.18 7.29 -16.29
CA ALA A 80 -0.12 6.64 -17.06
C ALA A 80 -0.51 6.47 -18.54
N ASP A 81 -1.76 6.08 -18.81
CA ASP A 81 -2.31 6.03 -20.16
C ASP A 81 -2.36 7.43 -20.79
N GLY A 82 -2.79 8.46 -20.03
CA GLY A 82 -2.80 9.86 -20.46
C GLY A 82 -1.41 10.39 -20.81
N LEU A 83 -0.39 10.06 -20.01
CA LEU A 83 1.01 10.40 -20.32
C LEU A 83 1.45 9.80 -21.65
N ARG A 84 1.11 8.54 -21.92
CA ARG A 84 1.45 7.90 -23.22
C ARG A 84 0.68 8.53 -24.38
N ARG A 85 -0.58 8.91 -24.18
CA ARG A 85 -1.38 9.61 -25.20
C ARG A 85 -0.80 10.97 -25.61
N ILE A 86 -0.19 11.69 -24.68
CA ILE A 86 0.51 12.96 -24.97
C ILE A 86 1.97 12.75 -25.44
N GLY A 87 2.36 11.50 -25.77
CA GLY A 87 3.67 11.17 -26.35
C GLY A 87 4.81 10.98 -25.36
N LYS A 88 4.54 10.88 -24.05
CA LYS A 88 5.56 10.58 -23.03
C LYS A 88 5.70 9.06 -22.84
N SER A 89 6.92 8.58 -22.56
CA SER A 89 7.14 7.20 -22.14
C SER A 89 6.74 7.07 -20.66
N ALA A 90 5.74 6.24 -20.38
CA ALA A 90 5.21 6.09 -19.02
C ALA A 90 4.90 4.63 -18.67
N VAL A 91 5.02 4.28 -17.38
CA VAL A 91 4.68 2.98 -16.81
C VAL A 91 4.01 3.17 -15.45
N CYS A 92 3.20 2.18 -15.04
CA CYS A 92 2.68 2.09 -13.68
C CYS A 92 3.58 1.21 -12.79
N ALA A 93 3.58 1.50 -11.48
CA ALA A 93 4.11 0.63 -10.44
C ALA A 93 3.08 0.52 -9.32
N LEU A 94 2.37 -0.62 -9.25
CA LEU A 94 1.16 -0.83 -8.46
C LEU A 94 1.35 -1.93 -7.41
N ARG A 95 0.45 -1.96 -6.43
CA ARG A 95 0.36 -3.06 -5.47
C ARG A 95 -0.42 -4.23 -6.06
N GLU A 96 -0.03 -5.44 -5.66
CA GLU A 96 -0.80 -6.65 -5.89
C GLU A 96 -1.95 -6.73 -4.88
N PRO A 97 -3.19 -7.08 -5.30
CA PRO A 97 -4.32 -7.24 -4.39
C PRO A 97 -4.23 -8.54 -3.58
N SER A 98 -4.78 -8.51 -2.36
CA SER A 98 -4.91 -9.66 -1.47
C SER A 98 -6.28 -10.30 -1.62
N LEU A 99 -6.37 -11.63 -1.56
CA LEU A 99 -7.62 -12.40 -1.68
C LEU A 99 -8.65 -12.01 -0.61
N GLY A 100 -8.22 -11.73 0.62
CA GLY A 100 -9.15 -11.37 1.69
C GLY A 100 -10.02 -10.16 1.35
N PRO A 101 -9.47 -9.00 0.96
CA PRO A 101 -10.24 -7.87 0.44
C PRO A 101 -11.08 -8.19 -0.81
N VAL A 102 -10.55 -8.96 -1.75
CA VAL A 102 -11.24 -9.35 -3.00
C VAL A 102 -12.53 -10.11 -2.70
N PHE A 103 -12.47 -11.11 -1.83
CA PHE A 103 -13.65 -11.89 -1.41
C PHE A 103 -14.46 -11.22 -0.29
N GLY A 104 -13.97 -10.09 0.26
CA GLY A 104 -14.60 -9.31 1.34
C GLY A 104 -15.57 -8.24 0.85
N ILE A 105 -15.16 -6.97 1.01
CA ILE A 105 -16.00 -5.79 0.71
C ILE A 105 -15.47 -5.03 -0.51
N LYS A 106 -14.16 -5.05 -0.73
CA LYS A 106 -13.50 -4.20 -1.72
C LYS A 106 -13.19 -4.97 -2.98
N GLY A 107 -13.46 -4.29 -4.08
CA GLY A 107 -12.87 -4.59 -5.36
C GLY A 107 -11.36 -4.70 -5.33
N GLY A 108 -10.80 -5.41 -6.28
CA GLY A 108 -9.37 -5.59 -6.44
C GLY A 108 -8.64 -4.28 -6.72
N ALA A 109 -7.31 -4.33 -6.71
CA ALA A 109 -6.46 -3.17 -6.96
C ALA A 109 -6.14 -2.97 -8.46
N ALA A 110 -6.99 -3.43 -9.38
CA ALA A 110 -6.74 -3.37 -10.83
C ALA A 110 -7.18 -2.04 -11.50
N GLY A 111 -7.76 -1.11 -10.76
CA GLY A 111 -8.42 0.09 -11.31
C GLY A 111 -9.91 -0.13 -11.53
N GLY A 112 -10.55 0.66 -12.38
CA GLY A 112 -11.97 0.53 -12.69
C GLY A 112 -12.37 1.28 -13.96
N GLY A 113 -13.52 0.93 -14.54
CA GLY A 113 -13.98 1.44 -15.82
C GLY A 113 -12.98 1.17 -16.94
N TYR A 114 -12.70 2.18 -17.73
CA TYR A 114 -11.71 2.09 -18.83
C TYR A 114 -10.26 2.39 -18.41
N ALA A 115 -10.01 2.59 -17.11
CA ALA A 115 -8.67 2.74 -16.56
C ALA A 115 -8.33 1.55 -15.64
N GLN A 116 -8.05 0.40 -16.24
CA GLN A 116 -7.76 -0.87 -15.58
C GLN A 116 -6.45 -1.48 -16.06
N VAL A 117 -5.87 -2.32 -15.19
CA VAL A 117 -4.75 -3.23 -15.50
C VAL A 117 -5.31 -4.63 -15.76
N VAL A 118 -4.83 -5.25 -16.82
CA VAL A 118 -5.24 -6.60 -17.25
C VAL A 118 -4.04 -7.54 -17.40
N PRO A 119 -4.23 -8.85 -17.18
CA PRO A 119 -5.47 -9.61 -16.95
C PRO A 119 -6.04 -9.43 -15.54
N MET A 120 -7.23 -8.86 -15.42
CA MET A 120 -7.85 -8.48 -14.16
C MET A 120 -8.11 -9.68 -13.25
N GLU A 121 -8.63 -10.78 -13.81
CA GLU A 121 -8.95 -12.01 -13.07
C GLU A 121 -7.70 -12.60 -12.41
N ASP A 122 -6.63 -12.78 -13.18
CA ASP A 122 -5.37 -13.32 -12.68
C ASP A 122 -4.78 -12.46 -11.57
N ILE A 123 -4.76 -11.12 -11.77
CA ILE A 123 -4.23 -10.17 -10.80
C ILE A 123 -4.97 -10.25 -9.47
N ASN A 124 -6.30 -10.40 -9.50
CA ASN A 124 -7.14 -10.41 -8.30
C ASN A 124 -7.25 -11.78 -7.62
N LEU A 125 -6.91 -12.87 -8.28
CA LEU A 125 -7.01 -14.22 -7.76
C LEU A 125 -5.63 -14.87 -7.57
N HIS A 126 -5.19 -15.68 -8.53
CA HIS A 126 -3.89 -16.34 -8.50
C HIS A 126 -2.98 -15.74 -9.57
N PHE A 127 -2.24 -14.70 -9.19
CA PHE A 127 -1.45 -13.93 -10.14
C PHE A 127 -0.21 -14.71 -10.64
N THR A 128 0.87 -14.69 -9.87
CA THR A 128 2.12 -15.40 -10.18
C THR A 128 2.65 -16.20 -8.99
N GLY A 129 1.90 -16.23 -7.88
CA GLY A 129 2.23 -17.01 -6.70
C GLY A 129 3.02 -16.27 -5.63
N ASP A 130 3.20 -14.95 -5.74
CA ASP A 130 4.00 -14.16 -4.79
C ASP A 130 3.42 -14.21 -3.37
N PHE A 131 2.11 -14.04 -3.21
CA PHE A 131 1.46 -14.11 -1.91
C PHE A 131 1.50 -15.51 -1.31
N HIS A 132 1.41 -16.55 -2.14
CA HIS A 132 1.60 -17.92 -1.69
C HIS A 132 3.03 -18.14 -1.19
N ALA A 133 4.05 -17.65 -1.91
CA ALA A 133 5.46 -17.75 -1.50
C ALA A 133 5.71 -17.01 -0.17
N ILE A 134 5.14 -15.81 -0.01
CA ILE A 134 5.21 -15.01 1.24
C ILE A 134 4.56 -15.77 2.40
N GLY A 135 3.35 -16.30 2.19
CA GLY A 135 2.66 -17.11 3.20
C GLY A 135 3.42 -18.37 3.57
N ALA A 136 3.97 -19.07 2.59
CA ALA A 136 4.80 -20.26 2.81
C ALA A 136 6.08 -19.94 3.61
N ALA A 137 6.78 -18.85 3.29
CA ALA A 137 7.97 -18.42 4.04
C ALA A 137 7.64 -18.01 5.48
N ASN A 138 6.53 -17.31 5.69
CA ASN A 138 6.05 -16.94 7.02
C ASN A 138 5.72 -18.17 7.88
N ASN A 139 4.99 -19.12 7.32
CA ASN A 139 4.56 -20.31 8.04
C ASN A 139 5.68 -21.32 8.22
N LEU A 140 6.69 -21.36 7.32
CA LEU A 140 7.92 -22.12 7.54
C LEU A 140 8.66 -21.59 8.79
N LEU A 141 8.79 -20.29 8.95
CA LEU A 141 9.45 -19.70 10.12
C LEU A 141 8.68 -20.05 11.41
N ALA A 142 7.34 -19.99 11.40
CA ALA A 142 6.52 -20.42 12.53
C ALA A 142 6.71 -21.91 12.86
N ALA A 143 6.73 -22.77 11.84
CA ALA A 143 6.96 -24.21 12.03
C ALA A 143 8.37 -24.51 12.57
N MET A 144 9.40 -23.80 12.10
CA MET A 144 10.77 -23.96 12.60
C MET A 144 10.91 -23.46 14.04
N LEU A 145 10.22 -22.39 14.42
CA LEU A 145 10.16 -21.90 15.80
C LEU A 145 9.56 -22.95 16.74
N ASP A 146 8.37 -23.46 16.42
CA ASP A 146 7.69 -24.47 17.25
C ASP A 146 8.48 -25.79 17.30
N ASN A 147 9.08 -26.21 16.18
CA ASN A 147 9.95 -27.37 16.15
C ASN A 147 11.21 -27.19 17.00
N HIS A 148 11.83 -26.00 16.99
CA HIS A 148 12.99 -25.70 17.85
C HIS A 148 12.63 -25.87 19.34
N ILE A 149 11.47 -25.35 19.76
CA ILE A 149 10.98 -25.50 21.13
C ILE A 149 10.72 -26.97 21.46
N HIS A 150 10.07 -27.71 20.56
CA HIS A 150 9.76 -29.13 20.72
C HIS A 150 11.02 -30.01 20.84
N GLN A 151 12.07 -29.70 20.09
CA GLN A 151 13.31 -30.45 20.04
C GLN A 151 14.33 -30.06 21.15
N GLY A 152 13.89 -29.42 22.21
CA GLY A 152 14.71 -29.15 23.40
C GLY A 152 15.05 -27.69 23.64
N ASN A 153 14.56 -26.75 22.81
CA ASN A 153 14.63 -25.32 23.05
C ASN A 153 16.02 -24.78 23.43
N ALA A 154 17.04 -25.15 22.67
CA ALA A 154 18.44 -24.80 22.96
C ALA A 154 18.69 -23.27 23.04
N LEU A 155 17.87 -22.46 22.40
CA LEU A 155 17.92 -21.00 22.45
C LEU A 155 17.23 -20.42 23.72
N GLY A 156 16.54 -21.25 24.52
CA GLY A 156 15.87 -20.81 25.74
C GLY A 156 14.71 -19.85 25.49
N ILE A 157 13.93 -20.08 24.44
CA ILE A 157 12.77 -19.25 24.08
C ILE A 157 11.67 -19.40 25.13
N ASP A 158 11.19 -18.29 25.68
CA ASP A 158 10.02 -18.28 26.54
C ASP A 158 8.76 -18.37 25.67
N VAL A 159 8.03 -19.47 25.75
CA VAL A 159 6.81 -19.72 24.94
C VAL A 159 5.71 -18.67 25.13
N ARG A 160 5.76 -17.93 26.25
CA ARG A 160 4.82 -16.82 26.55
C ARG A 160 5.24 -15.50 25.91
N LYS A 161 6.44 -15.43 25.33
CA LYS A 161 7.03 -14.24 24.74
C LYS A 161 7.26 -14.40 23.23
N ILE A 162 6.60 -15.37 22.61
CA ILE A 162 6.59 -15.53 21.16
C ILE A 162 5.76 -14.39 20.56
N THR A 163 6.33 -13.71 19.56
CA THR A 163 5.70 -12.58 18.85
C THR A 163 5.33 -12.94 17.42
N TRP A 164 5.87 -14.03 16.90
CA TRP A 164 5.63 -14.48 15.55
C TRP A 164 4.32 -15.25 15.42
N LYS A 165 3.51 -14.88 14.44
CA LYS A 165 2.25 -15.53 14.11
C LYS A 165 2.32 -16.23 12.76
N ARG A 166 1.42 -17.16 12.53
CA ARG A 166 1.15 -17.71 11.20
C ARG A 166 0.42 -16.69 10.32
N CYS A 167 0.30 -16.96 9.02
CA CYS A 167 -0.52 -16.13 8.15
C CYS A 167 -1.30 -16.95 7.13
N VAL A 168 -2.38 -16.34 6.64
CA VAL A 168 -3.21 -16.85 5.54
C VAL A 168 -3.77 -15.65 4.76
N ASP A 169 -3.83 -15.75 3.43
CA ASP A 169 -4.33 -14.64 2.62
C ASP A 169 -5.86 -14.71 2.45
N MET A 170 -6.56 -14.59 3.56
CA MET A 170 -8.02 -14.59 3.62
C MET A 170 -8.50 -13.77 4.82
N ASN A 171 -9.70 -13.18 4.72
CA ASN A 171 -10.36 -12.52 5.84
C ASN A 171 -11.05 -13.56 6.72
N ASP A 172 -10.41 -13.96 7.82
CA ASP A 172 -10.96 -14.96 8.74
C ASP A 172 -10.81 -14.56 10.22
N ARG A 173 -11.86 -13.95 10.77
CA ARG A 173 -11.86 -13.50 12.18
C ARG A 173 -11.73 -14.65 13.20
N GLN A 174 -12.05 -15.88 12.80
CA GLN A 174 -11.97 -17.05 13.66
C GLN A 174 -10.51 -17.40 14.02
N LEU A 175 -9.58 -17.02 13.14
CA LEU A 175 -8.15 -17.30 13.30
C LEU A 175 -7.36 -16.23 14.08
N ARG A 176 -8.00 -15.16 14.57
CA ARG A 176 -7.30 -14.08 15.30
C ARG A 176 -6.55 -14.56 16.51
N ASN A 177 -7.18 -15.46 17.27
CA ASN A 177 -6.60 -16.08 18.45
C ASN A 177 -6.96 -17.56 18.42
N VAL A 178 -5.95 -18.42 18.47
CA VAL A 178 -6.08 -19.87 18.49
C VAL A 178 -5.18 -20.45 19.58
N VAL A 179 -5.43 -21.68 19.96
CA VAL A 179 -4.50 -22.47 20.75
C VAL A 179 -3.96 -23.57 19.86
N ASP A 180 -2.66 -23.60 19.64
CA ASP A 180 -1.98 -24.64 18.86
C ASP A 180 -1.27 -25.67 19.78
N GLY A 181 -0.65 -26.69 19.18
CA GLY A 181 0.10 -27.72 19.91
C GLY A 181 -0.74 -28.69 20.75
N LEU A 182 -2.08 -28.71 20.58
CA LEU A 182 -2.98 -29.62 21.29
C LEU A 182 -2.80 -31.09 20.84
N GLY A 183 -3.26 -32.04 21.68
CA GLY A 183 -3.26 -33.48 21.37
C GLY A 183 -2.07 -34.25 21.96
N GLY A 184 -1.40 -33.68 22.94
CA GLY A 184 -0.35 -34.31 23.72
C GLY A 184 1.07 -34.01 23.24
N ARG A 185 2.05 -34.51 23.98
CA ARG A 185 3.47 -34.14 23.85
C ARG A 185 4.04 -34.32 22.44
N VAL A 186 3.56 -35.26 21.68
CA VAL A 186 4.01 -35.54 20.31
C VAL A 186 3.66 -34.43 19.31
N ASN A 187 2.69 -33.59 19.63
CA ASN A 187 2.18 -32.53 18.78
C ASN A 187 2.79 -31.15 19.09
N GLY A 188 3.63 -31.05 20.12
CA GLY A 188 4.28 -29.78 20.48
C GLY A 188 3.91 -29.28 21.87
N THR A 189 4.13 -27.98 22.10
CA THR A 189 3.80 -27.30 23.36
C THR A 189 2.56 -26.43 23.15
N PRO A 190 1.45 -26.69 23.86
CA PRO A 190 0.27 -25.85 23.77
C PRO A 190 0.57 -24.40 24.11
N ARG A 191 0.19 -23.46 23.23
CA ARG A 191 0.35 -22.03 23.44
C ARG A 191 -0.73 -21.24 22.69
N GLU A 192 -0.90 -19.99 23.09
CA GLU A 192 -1.65 -19.04 22.28
C GLU A 192 -0.87 -18.70 21.00
N ASP A 193 -1.57 -18.69 19.88
CA ASP A 193 -1.11 -18.26 18.57
C ASP A 193 -2.23 -17.48 17.88
N GLY A 194 -2.05 -17.17 16.62
CA GLY A 194 -3.04 -16.55 15.75
C GLY A 194 -2.53 -16.47 14.32
N PHE A 195 -3.39 -15.99 13.46
CA PHE A 195 -3.05 -15.75 12.07
C PHE A 195 -3.18 -14.27 11.74
N ASP A 196 -2.19 -13.73 11.05
CA ASP A 196 -2.31 -12.45 10.37
C ASP A 196 -2.71 -12.70 8.91
N ILE A 197 -3.38 -11.75 8.27
CA ILE A 197 -3.52 -11.80 6.82
C ILE A 197 -2.15 -11.61 6.17
N THR A 198 -1.86 -12.31 5.07
CA THR A 198 -0.52 -12.30 4.45
C THR A 198 0.03 -10.90 4.20
N VAL A 199 -0.82 -9.95 3.81
CA VAL A 199 -0.45 -8.55 3.55
C VAL A 199 -0.14 -7.73 4.81
N ALA A 200 -0.45 -8.26 6.01
CA ALA A 200 -0.07 -7.67 7.30
C ALA A 200 1.19 -8.31 7.90
N SER A 201 1.70 -9.40 7.29
CA SER A 201 2.91 -10.09 7.77
C SER A 201 4.17 -9.23 7.62
N GLU A 202 5.14 -9.42 8.52
CA GLU A 202 6.45 -8.78 8.38
C GLU A 202 7.19 -9.28 7.13
N ILE A 203 6.96 -10.52 6.67
CA ILE A 203 7.54 -11.04 5.42
C ILE A 203 7.10 -10.18 4.23
N MET A 204 5.83 -9.78 4.14
CA MET A 204 5.36 -8.88 3.09
C MET A 204 6.07 -7.53 3.13
N ALA A 205 6.28 -6.96 4.31
CA ALA A 205 6.98 -5.68 4.47
C ALA A 205 8.46 -5.80 4.08
N VAL A 206 9.14 -6.85 4.54
CA VAL A 206 10.53 -7.18 4.17
C VAL A 206 10.66 -7.35 2.65
N PHE A 207 9.80 -8.15 2.05
CA PHE A 207 9.74 -8.39 0.61
C PHE A 207 9.59 -7.10 -0.21
N CYS A 208 8.72 -6.21 0.22
CA CYS A 208 8.49 -4.94 -0.48
C CYS A 208 9.63 -3.91 -0.29
N LEU A 209 10.41 -4.00 0.78
CA LEU A 209 11.52 -3.08 1.05
C LEU A 209 12.87 -3.64 0.59
N ALA A 210 12.96 -4.95 0.32
CA ALA A 210 14.18 -5.57 -0.18
C ALA A 210 14.51 -5.07 -1.61
N GLU A 211 15.80 -4.82 -1.83
CA GLU A 211 16.33 -4.35 -3.11
C GLU A 211 16.77 -5.51 -4.02
N ASN A 212 17.29 -6.57 -3.41
CA ASN A 212 17.78 -7.77 -4.08
C ASN A 212 17.80 -8.96 -3.11
N ILE A 213 18.23 -10.13 -3.58
CA ILE A 213 18.27 -11.36 -2.76
C ILE A 213 19.21 -11.25 -1.56
N SER A 214 20.33 -10.53 -1.68
CA SER A 214 21.26 -10.35 -0.57
C SER A 214 20.65 -9.51 0.55
N ASP A 215 20.03 -8.38 0.19
CA ASP A 215 19.30 -7.52 1.13
C ASP A 215 18.08 -8.24 1.72
N LEU A 216 17.36 -9.05 0.90
CA LEU A 216 16.27 -9.89 1.38
C LEU A 216 16.75 -10.85 2.50
N LYS A 217 17.88 -11.55 2.31
CA LYS A 217 18.47 -12.43 3.31
C LYS A 217 18.84 -11.69 4.59
N GLU A 218 19.47 -10.54 4.46
CA GLU A 218 19.88 -9.72 5.59
C GLU A 218 18.67 -9.27 6.39
N ARG A 219 17.61 -8.78 5.73
CA ARG A 219 16.34 -8.38 6.37
C ARG A 219 15.67 -9.57 7.06
N LEU A 220 15.53 -10.70 6.36
CA LEU A 220 14.93 -11.91 6.94
C LEU A 220 15.68 -12.36 8.18
N SER A 221 17.02 -12.25 8.21
CA SER A 221 17.82 -12.69 9.36
C SER A 221 17.54 -11.90 10.64
N ARG A 222 17.11 -10.65 10.53
CA ARG A 222 16.81 -9.74 11.66
C ARG A 222 15.40 -9.88 12.21
N ILE A 223 14.50 -10.60 11.55
CA ILE A 223 13.12 -10.79 12.04
C ILE A 223 13.14 -11.40 13.44
N ILE A 224 12.50 -10.74 14.38
CA ILE A 224 12.36 -11.21 15.76
C ILE A 224 11.13 -12.11 15.87
N VAL A 225 11.33 -13.36 16.32
CA VAL A 225 10.25 -14.35 16.47
C VAL A 225 9.73 -14.45 17.90
N GLY A 226 10.49 -13.97 18.87
CA GLY A 226 10.17 -14.02 20.29
C GLY A 226 11.36 -13.63 21.14
N TYR A 227 11.30 -13.93 22.44
CA TYR A 227 12.34 -13.59 23.40
C TYR A 227 12.66 -14.78 24.29
N THR A 228 13.91 -14.82 24.77
CA THR A 228 14.35 -15.83 25.74
C THR A 228 13.75 -15.55 27.13
N TYR A 229 13.96 -16.49 28.07
CA TYR A 229 13.62 -16.27 29.47
C TYR A 229 14.33 -15.06 30.08
N ASP A 230 15.52 -14.70 29.57
CA ASP A 230 16.31 -13.52 29.97
C ASP A 230 16.00 -12.28 29.14
N ASP A 231 14.86 -12.23 28.44
CA ASP A 231 14.40 -11.11 27.63
C ASP A 231 15.28 -10.72 26.43
N LYS A 232 16.15 -11.60 25.96
CA LYS A 232 16.94 -11.40 24.74
C LYS A 232 16.10 -11.71 23.52
N PRO A 233 16.16 -10.90 22.44
CA PRO A 233 15.45 -11.23 21.19
C PRO A 233 16.03 -12.49 20.55
N VAL A 234 15.16 -13.30 19.99
CA VAL A 234 15.52 -14.46 19.15
C VAL A 234 15.05 -14.17 17.72
N THR A 235 15.93 -14.40 16.75
CA THR A 235 15.69 -14.02 15.36
C THR A 235 15.51 -15.23 14.44
N ALA A 236 14.99 -15.00 13.23
CA ALA A 236 14.96 -16.00 12.17
C ALA A 236 16.38 -16.48 11.79
N GLY A 237 17.37 -15.60 11.95
CA GLY A 237 18.80 -15.95 11.78
C GLY A 237 19.27 -16.99 12.82
N ASP A 238 18.91 -16.82 14.08
CA ASP A 238 19.23 -17.75 15.17
C ASP A 238 18.59 -19.12 14.95
N LEU A 239 17.38 -19.15 14.38
CA LEU A 239 16.69 -20.39 13.98
C LEU A 239 17.23 -20.99 12.69
N LYS A 240 18.17 -20.34 12.00
CA LYS A 240 18.74 -20.76 10.71
C LYS A 240 17.70 -20.94 9.59
N ALA A 241 16.60 -20.19 9.65
CA ALA A 241 15.48 -20.28 8.70
C ALA A 241 15.73 -19.52 7.39
N VAL A 242 16.63 -18.54 7.38
CA VAL A 242 16.81 -17.54 6.33
C VAL A 242 17.02 -18.15 4.94
N GLY A 243 17.87 -19.18 4.83
CA GLY A 243 18.15 -19.82 3.53
C GLY A 243 16.92 -20.44 2.90
N ALA A 244 16.14 -21.20 3.69
CA ALA A 244 14.92 -21.85 3.23
C ALA A 244 13.81 -20.84 2.89
N MET A 245 13.63 -19.80 3.72
CA MET A 245 12.71 -18.70 3.45
C MET A 245 13.07 -17.99 2.14
N THR A 246 14.36 -17.70 1.92
CA THR A 246 14.83 -17.06 0.68
C THR A 246 14.60 -17.95 -0.54
N ALA A 247 14.78 -19.26 -0.41
CA ALA A 247 14.51 -20.21 -1.49
C ALA A 247 13.04 -20.20 -1.92
N LEU A 248 12.10 -20.06 -0.98
CA LEU A 248 10.68 -19.89 -1.28
C LEU A 248 10.39 -18.55 -1.99
N LEU A 249 11.13 -17.49 -1.67
CA LEU A 249 10.88 -16.11 -2.14
C LEU A 249 11.68 -15.76 -3.41
N LYS A 250 12.62 -16.62 -3.88
CA LYS A 250 13.58 -16.27 -4.94
C LYS A 250 12.96 -15.86 -6.27
N ASP A 251 11.85 -16.46 -6.64
CA ASP A 251 11.14 -16.12 -7.88
C ASP A 251 10.09 -15.03 -7.64
N ALA A 252 9.46 -15.04 -6.46
CA ALA A 252 8.52 -14.00 -6.05
C ALA A 252 9.15 -12.60 -6.06
N ILE A 253 10.43 -12.43 -5.65
CA ILE A 253 11.11 -11.12 -5.55
C ILE A 253 11.24 -10.40 -6.91
N LYS A 254 11.06 -11.08 -8.03
CA LYS A 254 11.05 -10.48 -9.36
C LYS A 254 9.71 -9.77 -9.60
N PRO A 255 9.69 -8.49 -9.98
CA PRO A 255 8.44 -7.77 -10.27
C PRO A 255 7.65 -8.38 -11.42
N ASN A 256 6.33 -8.34 -11.30
CA ASN A 256 5.41 -8.82 -12.34
C ASN A 256 5.12 -7.71 -13.34
N LEU A 257 5.22 -8.00 -14.63
CA LEU A 257 4.84 -7.11 -15.73
C LEU A 257 3.49 -7.56 -16.31
N VAL A 258 2.60 -6.61 -16.48
CA VAL A 258 1.29 -6.70 -17.14
C VAL A 258 1.04 -5.43 -17.96
N GLN A 259 -0.19 -5.16 -18.37
CA GLN A 259 -0.55 -4.00 -19.17
C GLN A 259 -1.87 -3.36 -18.70
N THR A 260 -2.07 -2.08 -19.04
CA THR A 260 -3.39 -1.45 -18.95
C THR A 260 -4.25 -1.85 -20.16
N LEU A 261 -5.54 -1.49 -20.15
CA LEU A 261 -6.41 -1.64 -21.32
C LEU A 261 -5.85 -0.91 -22.57
N GLU A 262 -5.12 0.18 -22.41
CA GLU A 262 -4.47 0.90 -23.52
C GLU A 262 -3.06 0.38 -23.87
N GLY A 263 -2.61 -0.68 -23.20
CA GLY A 263 -1.31 -1.29 -23.44
C GLY A 263 -0.13 -0.57 -22.78
N THR A 264 -0.38 0.27 -21.78
CA THR A 264 0.69 0.84 -20.96
C THR A 264 1.28 -0.24 -20.08
N PRO A 265 2.61 -0.45 -20.09
CA PRO A 265 3.26 -1.44 -19.23
C PRO A 265 3.05 -1.09 -17.75
N SER A 266 2.74 -2.11 -16.95
CA SER A 266 2.44 -1.94 -15.53
C SER A 266 3.16 -3.01 -14.73
N PHE A 267 3.95 -2.59 -13.75
CA PHE A 267 4.58 -3.47 -12.77
C PHE A 267 3.67 -3.61 -11.56
N VAL A 268 3.23 -4.83 -11.26
CA VAL A 268 2.38 -5.13 -10.09
C VAL A 268 3.16 -6.05 -9.16
N HIS A 269 3.48 -5.59 -7.94
CA HIS A 269 4.39 -6.35 -7.08
C HIS A 269 4.28 -5.96 -5.61
N GLY A 270 3.94 -6.93 -4.76
CA GLY A 270 3.75 -6.78 -3.33
C GLY A 270 2.54 -5.91 -2.96
N GLY A 271 2.00 -6.08 -1.77
CA GLY A 271 0.76 -5.42 -1.37
C GLY A 271 0.59 -5.21 0.13
N PRO A 272 1.56 -4.61 0.86
CA PRO A 272 1.45 -4.43 2.30
C PRO A 272 0.30 -3.47 2.64
N PHE A 273 -0.42 -3.74 3.74
CA PHE A 273 -1.47 -2.85 4.21
C PHE A 273 -0.91 -1.50 4.68
N ALA A 274 -1.57 -0.40 4.30
CA ALA A 274 -1.12 0.96 4.62
C ALA A 274 -1.46 1.43 6.05
N ASN A 275 -2.32 0.72 6.76
CA ASN A 275 -2.67 1.03 8.14
C ASN A 275 -1.80 0.30 9.18
N ILE A 276 -0.89 -0.58 8.74
CA ILE A 276 -0.04 -1.37 9.64
C ILE A 276 1.40 -1.57 9.11
N ALA A 277 1.60 -1.34 7.82
CA ALA A 277 2.89 -1.36 7.14
C ALA A 277 3.00 -0.15 6.21
N HIS A 278 4.00 -0.09 5.34
CA HIS A 278 4.26 1.09 4.50
C HIS A 278 3.31 1.28 3.32
N GLY A 279 2.42 0.33 3.03
CA GLY A 279 1.24 0.53 2.18
C GLY A 279 1.48 0.89 0.71
N CYS A 280 2.60 0.50 0.14
CA CYS A 280 2.94 0.76 -1.26
C CYS A 280 3.65 -0.46 -1.89
N ASN A 281 3.74 -0.48 -3.21
CA ASN A 281 4.41 -1.54 -3.95
C ASN A 281 5.91 -1.66 -3.60
N SER A 282 6.58 -2.70 -4.08
CA SER A 282 7.97 -2.96 -3.75
C SER A 282 8.94 -1.89 -4.26
N VAL A 283 10.08 -1.76 -3.58
CA VAL A 283 11.22 -0.95 -4.02
C VAL A 283 11.75 -1.48 -5.35
N ALA A 284 11.85 -2.81 -5.49
CA ALA A 284 12.32 -3.47 -6.70
C ALA A 284 11.46 -3.09 -7.93
N ALA A 285 10.12 -3.13 -7.82
CA ALA A 285 9.24 -2.74 -8.92
C ALA A 285 9.34 -1.24 -9.24
N THR A 286 9.43 -0.38 -8.24
CA THR A 286 9.58 1.07 -8.46
C THR A 286 10.90 1.41 -9.15
N ARG A 287 12.02 0.79 -8.75
CA ARG A 287 13.33 0.98 -9.40
C ARG A 287 13.34 0.46 -10.82
N LEU A 288 12.74 -0.71 -11.06
CA LEU A 288 12.61 -1.28 -12.39
C LEU A 288 11.78 -0.37 -13.30
N ALA A 289 10.66 0.15 -12.81
CA ALA A 289 9.81 1.10 -13.51
C ALA A 289 10.56 2.40 -13.88
N LEU A 290 11.30 2.98 -12.94
CA LEU A 290 12.12 4.19 -13.15
C LEU A 290 13.20 3.99 -14.23
N LYS A 291 13.72 2.77 -14.35
CA LYS A 291 14.70 2.41 -15.41
C LYS A 291 14.06 2.10 -16.75
N SER A 292 12.74 1.93 -16.79
CA SER A 292 12.01 1.50 -17.99
C SER A 292 11.37 2.64 -18.78
N ALA A 293 11.04 3.78 -18.13
CA ALA A 293 10.27 4.86 -18.75
C ALA A 293 10.72 6.24 -18.26
N ASP A 294 10.27 7.30 -18.94
CA ASP A 294 10.54 8.69 -18.52
C ASP A 294 9.68 9.11 -17.33
N TYR A 295 8.50 8.50 -17.18
CA TYR A 295 7.59 8.72 -16.07
C TYR A 295 7.16 7.39 -15.47
N THR A 296 7.31 7.27 -14.16
CA THR A 296 6.81 6.16 -13.35
C THR A 296 5.68 6.69 -12.46
N VAL A 297 4.48 6.20 -12.67
CA VAL A 297 3.31 6.54 -11.85
C VAL A 297 3.08 5.43 -10.84
N THR A 298 3.13 5.78 -9.56
CA THR A 298 2.92 4.82 -8.46
C THR A 298 1.89 5.35 -7.47
N GLU A 299 1.36 4.49 -6.63
CA GLU A 299 0.36 4.87 -5.64
C GLU A 299 0.76 4.49 -4.21
N ALA A 300 0.15 5.18 -3.24
CA ALA A 300 0.19 4.81 -1.83
C ALA A 300 -1.23 4.55 -1.31
N GLY A 301 -1.39 3.57 -0.42
CA GLY A 301 -2.70 3.14 0.08
C GLY A 301 -3.37 4.15 1.01
N PHE A 302 -4.70 4.16 1.05
CA PHE A 302 -5.51 5.07 1.85
C PHE A 302 -5.27 6.56 1.55
N GLY A 303 -5.44 7.44 2.55
CA GLY A 303 -5.19 8.87 2.42
C GLY A 303 -3.71 9.24 2.51
N ALA A 304 -3.40 10.48 2.16
CA ALA A 304 -2.02 10.97 2.17
C ALA A 304 -1.41 11.03 3.57
N ASP A 305 -2.23 11.12 4.60
CA ASP A 305 -1.84 11.06 6.01
C ASP A 305 -1.32 9.67 6.45
N LEU A 306 -1.72 8.61 5.77
CA LEU A 306 -1.27 7.25 6.03
C LEU A 306 -0.34 6.73 4.94
N GLY A 307 -0.85 6.62 3.72
CA GLY A 307 -0.12 5.99 2.64
C GLY A 307 1.04 6.84 2.13
N ALA A 308 0.79 8.12 1.80
CA ALA A 308 1.87 8.97 1.32
C ALA A 308 2.89 9.28 2.43
N GLU A 309 2.45 9.49 3.67
CA GLU A 309 3.35 9.64 4.81
C GLU A 309 4.34 8.47 4.88
N LYS A 310 3.86 7.21 4.86
CA LYS A 310 4.72 6.02 4.93
C LYS A 310 5.53 5.78 3.66
N PHE A 311 4.99 6.14 2.50
CA PHE A 311 5.76 6.12 1.26
C PHE A 311 6.98 7.03 1.36
N LEU A 312 6.79 8.24 1.90
CA LEU A 312 7.84 9.26 2.02
C LEU A 312 8.78 8.97 3.19
N ASP A 313 8.24 8.81 4.40
CA ASP A 313 9.05 8.66 5.62
C ASP A 313 9.63 7.26 5.84
N ILE A 314 9.10 6.22 5.18
CA ILE A 314 9.63 4.86 5.29
C ILE A 314 10.25 4.41 3.97
N LYS A 315 9.47 4.25 2.90
CA LYS A 315 9.96 3.69 1.64
C LYS A 315 11.02 4.57 1.00
N CYS A 316 10.76 5.87 0.83
CA CYS A 316 11.74 6.80 0.26
C CYS A 316 12.99 6.91 1.12
N ARG A 317 12.82 6.98 2.44
CA ARG A 317 13.95 7.05 3.38
C ARG A 317 14.86 5.83 3.30
N LEU A 318 14.29 4.62 3.25
CA LEU A 318 15.05 3.38 3.23
C LEU A 318 15.65 3.05 1.85
N SER A 319 15.05 3.54 0.77
CA SER A 319 15.46 3.23 -0.60
C SER A 319 16.18 4.37 -1.33
N GLY A 320 16.21 5.58 -0.77
CA GLY A 320 16.76 6.76 -1.43
C GLY A 320 15.92 7.28 -2.60
N LEU A 321 14.69 6.79 -2.77
CA LEU A 321 13.76 7.29 -3.79
C LEU A 321 13.22 8.67 -3.39
N VAL A 322 13.02 9.54 -4.38
CA VAL A 322 12.43 10.88 -4.19
C VAL A 322 11.38 11.10 -5.28
N PRO A 323 10.12 11.38 -4.95
CA PRO A 323 9.12 11.77 -5.95
C PRO A 323 9.43 13.13 -6.56
N ASP A 324 9.20 13.28 -7.86
CA ASP A 324 9.30 14.56 -8.57
C ASP A 324 8.00 15.37 -8.44
N ALA A 325 6.86 14.70 -8.33
CA ALA A 325 5.55 15.32 -8.13
C ALA A 325 4.59 14.38 -7.41
N ALA A 326 3.55 14.95 -6.81
CA ALA A 326 2.44 14.20 -6.21
C ALA A 326 1.09 14.60 -6.83
N VAL A 327 0.20 13.62 -6.96
CA VAL A 327 -1.21 13.81 -7.36
C VAL A 327 -2.08 13.48 -6.17
N VAL A 328 -2.89 14.43 -5.71
CA VAL A 328 -3.86 14.22 -4.62
C VAL A 328 -5.24 14.02 -5.24
N VAL A 329 -5.75 12.81 -5.17
CA VAL A 329 -7.06 12.45 -5.72
C VAL A 329 -8.16 12.85 -4.75
N ALA A 330 -9.21 13.47 -5.25
CA ALA A 330 -10.41 13.82 -4.52
C ALA A 330 -11.66 13.58 -5.35
N THR A 331 -12.81 13.48 -4.69
CA THR A 331 -14.14 13.51 -5.32
C THR A 331 -15.05 14.46 -4.54
N VAL A 332 -15.95 15.14 -5.23
CA VAL A 332 -16.97 15.99 -4.58
C VAL A 332 -17.78 15.18 -3.55
N ARG A 333 -18.14 13.93 -3.91
CA ARG A 333 -18.87 13.01 -3.03
C ARG A 333 -18.13 12.73 -1.72
N ALA A 334 -16.85 12.42 -1.79
CA ALA A 334 -16.06 12.14 -0.59
C ALA A 334 -15.89 13.39 0.28
N LEU A 335 -15.72 14.56 -0.34
CA LEU A 335 -15.66 15.83 0.39
C LEU A 335 -16.99 16.13 1.10
N LYS A 336 -18.13 15.96 0.45
CA LYS A 336 -19.46 16.11 1.09
C LYS A 336 -19.64 15.12 2.26
N MET A 337 -19.17 13.88 2.14
CA MET A 337 -19.17 12.94 3.28
C MET A 337 -18.30 13.41 4.44
N HIS A 338 -17.14 13.99 4.17
CA HIS A 338 -16.30 14.62 5.19
C HIS A 338 -16.96 15.82 5.84
N GLY A 339 -17.89 16.48 5.15
CA GLY A 339 -18.77 17.51 5.70
C GLY A 339 -20.01 16.99 6.43
N GLY A 340 -20.12 15.65 6.57
CA GLY A 340 -21.20 15.02 7.34
C GLY A 340 -22.41 14.55 6.52
N LEU A 341 -22.41 14.72 5.18
CA LEU A 341 -23.53 14.29 4.33
C LEU A 341 -23.60 12.75 4.26
N ALA A 342 -24.81 12.21 4.37
CA ALA A 342 -25.04 10.77 4.31
C ALA A 342 -24.83 10.20 2.90
N LYS A 343 -24.39 8.93 2.80
CA LYS A 343 -24.07 8.28 1.51
C LYS A 343 -25.20 8.30 0.48
N ASN A 344 -26.44 8.18 0.94
CA ASN A 344 -27.65 8.19 0.08
C ASN A 344 -28.03 9.58 -0.45
N GLU A 345 -27.40 10.65 0.03
CA GLU A 345 -27.70 12.05 -0.35
C GLU A 345 -26.63 12.65 -1.28
N LEU A 346 -25.56 11.92 -1.56
CA LEU A 346 -24.38 12.40 -2.32
C LEU A 346 -24.67 12.79 -3.78
N SER A 347 -25.80 12.36 -4.35
CA SER A 347 -26.20 12.68 -5.72
C SER A 347 -26.80 14.09 -5.90
N HIS A 348 -27.09 14.79 -4.81
CA HIS A 348 -27.64 16.14 -4.84
C HIS A 348 -26.55 17.16 -4.54
N GLU A 349 -26.68 18.37 -5.11
CA GLU A 349 -25.81 19.50 -4.77
C GLU A 349 -25.96 19.84 -3.29
N ASP A 350 -24.83 19.97 -2.59
CA ASP A 350 -24.80 20.44 -1.21
C ASP A 350 -23.52 21.24 -0.94
N MET A 351 -23.60 22.53 -1.17
CA MET A 351 -22.48 23.46 -0.95
C MET A 351 -22.09 23.56 0.53
N GLY A 352 -23.07 23.45 1.46
CA GLY A 352 -22.78 23.50 2.90
C GLY A 352 -21.96 22.31 3.37
N ALA A 353 -22.34 21.10 2.96
CA ALA A 353 -21.54 19.90 3.25
C ALA A 353 -20.17 19.96 2.57
N LEU A 354 -20.09 20.46 1.33
CA LEU A 354 -18.83 20.63 0.62
C LEU A 354 -17.91 21.64 1.32
N GLU A 355 -18.43 22.77 1.79
CA GLU A 355 -17.69 23.78 2.54
C GLU A 355 -17.16 23.22 3.88
N ALA A 356 -17.97 22.42 4.57
CA ALA A 356 -17.55 21.75 5.81
C ALA A 356 -16.49 20.66 5.58
N GLY A 357 -16.49 20.00 4.42
CA GLY A 357 -15.59 18.88 4.11
C GLY A 357 -14.30 19.25 3.38
N ILE A 358 -14.25 20.39 2.67
CA ILE A 358 -13.08 20.83 1.90
C ILE A 358 -11.78 20.92 2.74
N PRO A 359 -11.81 21.25 4.06
CA PRO A 359 -10.62 21.28 4.88
C PRO A 359 -9.83 19.97 4.86
N ASN A 360 -10.49 18.82 4.63
CA ASN A 360 -9.79 17.52 4.49
C ASN A 360 -8.82 17.55 3.30
N LEU A 361 -9.26 17.95 2.13
CA LEU A 361 -8.43 18.09 0.94
C LEU A 361 -7.31 19.11 1.16
N LEU A 362 -7.65 20.28 1.68
CA LEU A 362 -6.68 21.36 1.88
C LEU A 362 -5.57 20.98 2.86
N ARG A 363 -5.87 20.18 3.89
CA ARG A 363 -4.87 19.61 4.82
C ARG A 363 -3.92 18.66 4.10
N HIS A 364 -4.44 17.73 3.29
CA HIS A 364 -3.62 16.80 2.52
C HIS A 364 -2.69 17.53 1.52
N VAL A 365 -3.23 18.49 0.78
CA VAL A 365 -2.46 19.35 -0.14
C VAL A 365 -1.38 20.13 0.62
N SER A 366 -1.72 20.72 1.75
CA SER A 366 -0.77 21.46 2.60
C SER A 366 0.35 20.56 3.11
N ASN A 367 0.03 19.31 3.50
CA ASN A 367 1.04 18.35 3.95
C ASN A 367 2.04 18.03 2.83
N ILE A 368 1.56 17.72 1.62
CA ILE A 368 2.43 17.43 0.48
C ILE A 368 3.35 18.62 0.16
N LYS A 369 2.80 19.85 0.12
CA LYS A 369 3.58 21.05 -0.21
C LYS A 369 4.48 21.53 0.91
N LYS A 370 3.93 21.66 2.13
CA LYS A 370 4.63 22.35 3.22
C LYS A 370 5.43 21.43 4.12
N VAL A 371 4.95 20.20 4.38
CA VAL A 371 5.68 19.24 5.21
C VAL A 371 6.73 18.53 4.37
N TYR A 372 6.33 18.00 3.21
CA TYR A 372 7.22 17.19 2.38
C TYR A 372 7.92 17.97 1.26
N GLY A 373 7.50 19.19 0.96
CA GLY A 373 8.17 20.05 -0.04
C GLY A 373 8.03 19.56 -1.48
N LEU A 374 6.97 18.82 -1.81
CA LEU A 374 6.76 18.27 -3.16
C LEU A 374 5.81 19.15 -3.98
N PRO A 375 6.10 19.36 -5.29
CA PRO A 375 5.11 19.88 -6.22
C PRO A 375 3.88 18.97 -6.26
N CYS A 376 2.67 19.54 -6.31
CA CYS A 376 1.47 18.72 -6.39
C CYS A 376 0.35 19.34 -7.20
N VAL A 377 -0.51 18.46 -7.72
CA VAL A 377 -1.78 18.78 -8.39
C VAL A 377 -2.90 18.01 -7.72
N VAL A 378 -4.10 18.56 -7.72
CA VAL A 378 -5.32 17.86 -7.31
C VAL A 378 -5.97 17.25 -8.55
N ALA A 379 -6.19 15.94 -8.54
CA ALA A 379 -7.03 15.24 -9.52
C ALA A 379 -8.44 15.12 -8.95
N LEU A 380 -9.37 15.88 -9.48
CA LEU A 380 -10.78 15.81 -9.08
C LEU A 380 -11.50 14.82 -10.02
N ASN A 381 -11.76 13.61 -9.53
CA ASN A 381 -12.51 12.60 -10.27
C ASN A 381 -13.97 13.02 -10.36
N ARG A 382 -14.42 13.33 -11.57
CA ARG A 382 -15.75 13.84 -11.85
C ARG A 382 -16.78 12.72 -11.93
N PHE A 383 -17.89 12.88 -11.21
CA PHE A 383 -19.08 12.05 -11.34
C PHE A 383 -20.17 12.80 -12.12
N PRO A 384 -21.08 12.09 -12.81
CA PRO A 384 -22.17 12.73 -13.58
C PRO A 384 -23.12 13.60 -12.75
N THR A 385 -23.13 13.40 -11.43
CA THR A 385 -23.98 14.13 -10.48
C THR A 385 -23.29 15.36 -9.88
N ASP A 386 -22.01 15.57 -10.11
CA ASP A 386 -21.28 16.71 -9.61
C ASP A 386 -21.68 17.97 -10.41
N THR A 387 -22.05 19.03 -9.72
CA THR A 387 -22.44 20.28 -10.36
C THR A 387 -21.22 21.15 -10.67
N ASP A 388 -21.35 22.04 -11.64
CA ASP A 388 -20.26 22.96 -11.98
C ASP A 388 -19.92 23.88 -10.80
N ALA A 389 -20.94 24.32 -10.00
CA ALA A 389 -20.72 25.12 -8.79
C ALA A 389 -19.88 24.40 -7.74
N GLU A 390 -20.13 23.10 -7.50
CA GLU A 390 -19.33 22.28 -6.58
C GLU A 390 -17.89 22.12 -7.08
N ILE A 391 -17.70 21.89 -8.38
CA ILE A 391 -16.39 21.75 -9.01
C ILE A 391 -15.60 23.06 -8.91
N GLU A 392 -16.21 24.18 -9.31
CA GLU A 392 -15.58 25.50 -9.26
C GLU A 392 -15.16 25.89 -7.84
N PHE A 393 -15.99 25.59 -6.84
CA PHE A 393 -15.66 25.81 -5.43
C PHE A 393 -14.39 25.05 -5.01
N VAL A 394 -14.28 23.77 -5.35
CA VAL A 394 -13.07 22.97 -5.03
C VAL A 394 -11.85 23.54 -5.73
N MET A 395 -11.98 23.92 -7.01
CA MET A 395 -10.89 24.52 -7.80
C MET A 395 -10.42 25.85 -7.18
N GLU A 396 -11.34 26.73 -6.80
CA GLU A 396 -11.03 28.01 -6.15
C GLU A 396 -10.26 27.81 -4.83
N LYS A 397 -10.74 26.91 -3.97
CA LYS A 397 -10.09 26.63 -2.67
C LYS A 397 -8.67 26.06 -2.83
N CYS A 398 -8.44 25.18 -3.80
CA CYS A 398 -7.10 24.66 -4.11
C CYS A 398 -6.19 25.75 -4.72
N ALA A 399 -6.71 26.57 -5.62
CA ALA A 399 -5.99 27.70 -6.22
C ALA A 399 -5.50 28.70 -5.16
N ALA A 400 -6.27 28.93 -4.10
CA ALA A 400 -5.87 29.77 -2.97
C ALA A 400 -4.63 29.23 -2.22
N LEU A 401 -4.33 27.92 -2.31
CA LEU A 401 -3.10 27.30 -1.82
C LEU A 401 -1.98 27.26 -2.88
N GLY A 402 -2.21 27.82 -4.06
CA GLY A 402 -1.28 27.76 -5.20
C GLY A 402 -1.15 26.34 -5.75
N VAL A 403 -2.25 25.60 -5.84
CA VAL A 403 -2.30 24.25 -6.40
C VAL A 403 -3.37 24.16 -7.47
N ASN A 404 -2.99 23.69 -8.64
CA ASN A 404 -3.92 23.46 -9.72
C ASN A 404 -4.80 22.25 -9.42
N THR A 405 -6.08 22.34 -9.81
CA THR A 405 -7.02 21.23 -9.81
C THR A 405 -7.38 20.88 -11.24
N VAL A 406 -7.23 19.61 -11.59
CA VAL A 406 -7.56 19.10 -12.93
C VAL A 406 -8.70 18.11 -12.81
N LEU A 407 -9.72 18.27 -13.62
CA LEU A 407 -10.82 17.31 -13.74
C LEU A 407 -10.31 16.02 -14.41
N SER A 408 -10.69 14.89 -13.85
CA SER A 408 -10.36 13.57 -14.35
C SER A 408 -11.64 12.79 -14.67
N THR A 409 -11.73 12.28 -15.89
CA THR A 409 -12.82 11.41 -16.36
C THR A 409 -12.29 10.03 -16.78
N VAL A 410 -11.15 9.62 -16.22
CA VAL A 410 -10.44 8.39 -16.62
C VAL A 410 -11.28 7.12 -16.44
N TRP A 411 -12.22 7.09 -15.51
CA TRP A 411 -13.11 5.94 -15.34
C TRP A 411 -13.95 5.68 -16.59
N ALA A 412 -14.49 6.73 -17.17
CA ALA A 412 -15.37 6.66 -18.35
C ALA A 412 -14.59 6.69 -19.68
N ASP A 413 -13.50 7.47 -19.74
CA ASP A 413 -12.82 7.84 -20.99
C ASP A 413 -11.38 7.25 -21.09
N GLY A 414 -10.97 6.41 -20.13
CA GLY A 414 -9.61 5.86 -20.10
C GLY A 414 -8.53 6.94 -20.09
N GLY A 415 -7.42 6.71 -20.77
CA GLY A 415 -6.31 7.64 -20.84
C GLY A 415 -6.66 9.00 -21.44
N LYS A 416 -7.67 9.08 -22.33
CA LYS A 416 -8.17 10.35 -22.86
C LYS A 416 -8.65 11.28 -21.76
N GLY A 417 -9.38 10.73 -20.79
CA GLY A 417 -9.83 11.48 -19.60
C GLY A 417 -8.71 11.90 -18.66
N GLY A 418 -7.50 11.38 -18.86
CA GLY A 418 -6.29 11.67 -18.10
C GLY A 418 -5.30 12.64 -18.77
N GLU A 419 -5.51 13.04 -20.02
CA GLU A 419 -4.54 13.85 -20.78
C GLU A 419 -4.26 15.22 -20.15
N ALA A 420 -5.30 15.91 -19.65
CA ALA A 420 -5.14 17.21 -18.98
C ALA A 420 -4.29 17.07 -17.71
N LEU A 421 -4.56 16.04 -16.89
CA LEU A 421 -3.79 15.73 -15.71
C LEU A 421 -2.34 15.36 -16.08
N ALA A 422 -2.14 14.60 -17.15
CA ALA A 422 -0.82 14.23 -17.64
C ALA A 422 0.02 15.47 -18.04
N ARG A 423 -0.57 16.45 -18.72
CA ARG A 423 0.12 17.70 -19.09
C ARG A 423 0.53 18.49 -17.85
N GLU A 424 -0.34 18.58 -16.84
CA GLU A 424 -0.01 19.27 -15.60
C GLU A 424 1.08 18.54 -14.80
N VAL A 425 1.04 17.21 -14.73
CA VAL A 425 2.10 16.41 -14.08
C VAL A 425 3.44 16.60 -14.79
N VAL A 426 3.45 16.63 -16.12
CA VAL A 426 4.68 16.92 -16.90
C VAL A 426 5.21 18.31 -16.55
N ARG A 427 4.34 19.33 -16.52
CA ARG A 427 4.71 20.71 -16.14
C ARG A 427 5.34 20.74 -14.75
N LEU A 428 4.71 20.10 -13.75
CA LEU A 428 5.25 20.04 -12.39
C LEU A 428 6.62 19.38 -12.35
N CYS A 429 6.81 18.24 -13.03
CA CYS A 429 8.07 17.50 -13.03
C CYS A 429 9.21 18.23 -13.77
N GLU A 430 8.90 19.05 -14.79
CA GLU A 430 9.89 19.70 -15.65
C GLU A 430 10.19 21.15 -15.20
N GLU A 431 9.18 21.87 -14.68
CA GLU A 431 9.28 23.31 -14.38
C GLU A 431 9.39 23.61 -12.88
N GLU A 432 8.84 22.77 -12.00
CA GLU A 432 8.88 23.00 -10.57
C GLU A 432 9.95 22.14 -9.89
N LYS A 433 10.75 22.76 -9.01
CA LYS A 433 11.71 22.03 -8.17
C LYS A 433 11.11 21.83 -6.79
N GLY A 434 10.95 20.56 -6.41
CA GLY A 434 10.64 20.20 -5.03
C GLY A 434 11.84 20.44 -4.10
N ASP A 435 11.54 20.71 -2.83
CA ASP A 435 12.50 20.71 -1.71
C ASP A 435 12.10 19.58 -0.76
N PHE A 436 12.31 18.35 -1.24
CA PHE A 436 11.87 17.14 -0.53
C PHE A 436 12.53 17.02 0.84
N ARG A 437 11.73 16.78 1.85
CA ARG A 437 12.16 16.55 3.24
C ARG A 437 11.23 15.56 3.93
N PHE A 438 11.75 14.97 4.97
CA PHE A 438 10.99 14.04 5.82
C PHE A 438 10.20 14.78 6.89
N ALA A 439 9.15 14.13 7.40
CA ALA A 439 8.34 14.69 8.48
C ALA A 439 9.11 14.75 9.81
N TYR A 440 10.13 13.91 10.01
CA TYR A 440 10.96 13.86 11.22
C TYR A 440 12.36 13.31 10.91
N GLU A 441 13.30 13.58 11.84
CA GLU A 441 14.65 12.99 11.81
C GLU A 441 14.71 11.69 12.61
N LEU A 442 15.72 10.83 12.35
CA LEU A 442 15.82 9.50 12.96
C LEU A 442 16.48 9.49 14.35
N ASP A 443 17.17 10.54 14.73
CA ASP A 443 17.93 10.64 15.99
C ASP A 443 17.06 10.86 17.24
N GLY A 444 15.78 11.17 17.06
CA GLY A 444 14.81 11.26 18.15
C GLY A 444 14.33 9.89 18.67
N THR A 445 13.71 9.90 19.84
CA THR A 445 13.02 8.74 20.43
C THR A 445 11.81 8.31 19.59
N ILE A 446 11.31 7.10 19.80
CA ILE A 446 10.08 6.61 19.16
C ILE A 446 8.90 7.56 19.44
N ALA A 447 8.80 8.07 20.68
CA ALA A 447 7.75 9.01 21.09
C ALA A 447 7.86 10.35 20.33
N GLU A 448 9.05 10.96 20.28
CA GLU A 448 9.28 12.23 19.57
C GLU A 448 8.98 12.14 18.08
N LYS A 449 9.40 11.05 17.42
CA LYS A 449 9.07 10.81 15.99
C LYS A 449 7.58 10.64 15.77
N THR A 450 6.91 9.88 16.64
CA THR A 450 5.45 9.70 16.58
C THR A 450 4.72 11.03 16.77
N GLU A 451 5.15 11.82 17.76
CA GLU A 451 4.58 13.14 18.04
C GLU A 451 4.80 14.12 16.87
N ALA A 452 5.99 14.07 16.23
CA ALA A 452 6.27 14.88 15.05
C ALA A 452 5.30 14.60 13.89
N VAL A 453 5.01 13.33 13.60
CA VAL A 453 3.99 12.95 12.58
C VAL A 453 2.61 13.46 12.99
N VAL A 454 2.20 13.24 14.25
CA VAL A 454 0.89 13.68 14.75
C VAL A 454 0.72 15.19 14.63
N LYS A 455 1.73 15.97 15.00
CA LYS A 455 1.67 17.45 14.93
C LYS A 455 1.76 17.97 13.49
N ARG A 456 2.68 17.45 12.71
CA ARG A 456 3.01 18.02 11.37
C ARG A 456 2.09 17.52 10.28
N VAL A 457 1.71 16.23 10.33
CA VAL A 457 0.92 15.57 9.27
C VAL A 457 -0.55 15.45 9.65
N TYR A 458 -0.86 15.02 10.88
CA TYR A 458 -2.25 14.83 11.29
C TYR A 458 -2.91 16.11 11.80
N GLY A 459 -2.14 17.07 12.30
CA GLY A 459 -2.66 18.33 12.86
C GLY A 459 -3.18 18.20 14.29
N GLY A 460 -2.77 17.16 15.00
CA GLY A 460 -3.07 16.97 16.42
C GLY A 460 -2.13 17.76 17.33
N LYS A 461 -2.47 17.85 18.62
CA LYS A 461 -1.66 18.53 19.65
C LYS A 461 -0.43 17.72 20.09
N GLY A 462 -0.49 16.39 20.01
CA GLY A 462 0.55 15.48 20.44
C GLY A 462 0.03 14.07 20.72
N ILE A 463 0.78 13.31 21.50
CA ILE A 463 0.47 11.92 21.83
C ILE A 463 0.30 11.74 23.34
N VAL A 464 -0.47 10.72 23.72
CA VAL A 464 -0.48 10.13 25.05
C VAL A 464 -0.14 8.66 24.91
N MET A 465 0.78 8.16 25.72
CA MET A 465 1.16 6.76 25.71
C MET A 465 0.54 6.03 26.91
N THR A 466 0.04 4.81 26.69
CA THR A 466 -0.31 3.94 27.81
C THR A 466 0.97 3.50 28.55
N PRO A 467 0.88 3.13 29.85
CA PRO A 467 2.05 2.61 30.58
C PRO A 467 2.72 1.40 29.90
N ALA A 468 1.93 0.58 29.19
CA ALA A 468 2.45 -0.54 28.40
C ALA A 468 3.26 -0.06 27.19
N ALA A 469 2.77 0.94 26.46
CA ALA A 469 3.45 1.51 25.30
C ALA A 469 4.74 2.24 25.71
N GLU A 470 4.73 2.97 26.83
CA GLU A 470 5.94 3.61 27.38
C GLU A 470 7.04 2.58 27.69
N LYS A 471 6.69 1.50 28.40
CA LYS A 471 7.62 0.42 28.71
C LYS A 471 8.17 -0.25 27.45
N GLN A 472 7.33 -0.45 26.42
CA GLN A 472 7.76 -1.02 25.14
C GLN A 472 8.70 -0.08 24.40
N ALA A 473 8.40 1.23 24.34
CA ALA A 473 9.27 2.23 23.73
C ALA A 473 10.65 2.28 24.38
N GLN A 474 10.68 2.30 25.72
CA GLN A 474 11.94 2.27 26.47
C GLN A 474 12.76 1.01 26.17
N ARG A 475 12.11 -0.16 26.18
CA ARG A 475 12.77 -1.44 25.87
C ARG A 475 13.34 -1.46 24.46
N LEU A 476 12.57 -1.01 23.46
CA LEU A 476 13.03 -0.95 22.07
C LEU A 476 14.18 0.05 21.91
N GLY A 477 14.17 1.17 22.62
CA GLY A 477 15.29 2.11 22.66
C GLY A 477 16.57 1.47 23.23
N GLN A 478 16.46 0.71 24.34
CA GLN A 478 17.60 -0.02 24.91
C GLN A 478 18.17 -1.09 23.97
N LEU A 479 17.35 -1.64 23.08
CA LEU A 479 17.77 -2.57 22.04
C LEU A 479 18.29 -1.88 20.77
N GLY A 480 18.30 -0.54 20.71
CA GLY A 480 18.80 0.25 19.59
C GLY A 480 17.82 0.44 18.44
N PHE A 481 16.54 0.10 18.62
CA PHE A 481 15.49 0.27 17.60
C PHE A 481 14.90 1.69 17.56
N ASP A 482 15.30 2.57 18.43
CA ASP A 482 14.95 4.00 18.41
C ASP A 482 15.52 4.76 17.21
N LYS A 483 16.47 4.19 16.47
CA LYS A 483 17.00 4.75 15.22
C LYS A 483 16.16 4.42 13.98
N LEU A 484 15.17 3.55 14.11
CA LEU A 484 14.30 3.16 13.01
C LEU A 484 13.17 4.18 12.78
N PRO A 485 12.66 4.34 11.55
CA PRO A 485 11.46 5.12 11.30
C PRO A 485 10.23 4.52 11.99
N VAL A 486 9.22 5.35 12.24
CA VAL A 486 7.95 4.93 12.85
C VAL A 486 6.89 4.70 11.77
N CYS A 487 6.10 3.65 11.96
CA CYS A 487 4.94 3.31 11.14
C CYS A 487 3.70 3.40 12.04
N ILE A 488 2.97 4.51 11.96
CA ILE A 488 1.79 4.70 12.80
C ILE A 488 0.62 3.92 12.22
N ALA A 489 0.12 2.98 13.01
CA ALA A 489 -1.06 2.17 12.72
C ALA A 489 -2.28 2.81 13.38
N LYS A 490 -3.13 3.46 12.57
CA LYS A 490 -4.36 4.14 13.02
C LYS A 490 -5.53 3.85 12.08
N THR A 491 -6.71 4.31 12.45
CA THR A 491 -7.86 4.31 11.54
C THR A 491 -7.54 5.06 10.23
N GLN A 492 -8.02 4.54 9.12
CA GLN A 492 -7.89 5.21 7.81
C GLN A 492 -8.93 6.30 7.57
N TYR A 493 -9.95 6.43 8.41
CA TYR A 493 -11.13 7.27 8.17
C TYR A 493 -11.04 8.67 8.77
N SER A 494 -9.97 9.01 9.45
CA SER A 494 -9.74 10.31 10.07
C SER A 494 -8.26 10.64 10.14
N PHE A 495 -7.90 11.91 10.22
CA PHE A 495 -6.55 12.32 10.63
C PHE A 495 -6.21 11.91 12.07
N SER A 496 -7.22 11.82 12.95
CA SER A 496 -7.06 11.36 14.33
C SER A 496 -7.07 9.82 14.43
N ASP A 497 -6.95 9.30 15.64
CA ASP A 497 -7.17 7.89 15.98
C ASP A 497 -8.66 7.56 16.23
N ASN A 498 -9.55 8.56 16.15
CA ASN A 498 -10.99 8.41 16.27
C ASN A 498 -11.68 8.51 14.89
N PRO A 499 -12.27 7.41 14.37
CA PRO A 499 -12.84 7.38 13.01
C PRO A 499 -14.08 8.27 12.81
N VAL A 500 -14.71 8.75 13.90
CA VAL A 500 -15.90 9.62 13.77
C VAL A 500 -15.56 11.11 13.62
N LEU A 501 -14.30 11.49 13.83
CA LEU A 501 -13.84 12.85 13.61
C LEU A 501 -13.53 13.06 12.12
N LEU A 502 -14.53 13.50 11.37
CA LEU A 502 -14.45 13.72 9.93
C LEU A 502 -13.76 15.06 9.57
N GLY A 503 -13.56 15.29 8.28
CA GLY A 503 -12.96 16.52 7.76
C GLY A 503 -11.48 16.66 8.13
N ALA A 504 -11.11 17.79 8.71
CA ALA A 504 -9.76 18.05 9.21
C ALA A 504 -9.82 18.42 10.71
N PRO A 505 -9.97 17.44 11.61
CA PRO A 505 -10.06 17.71 13.04
C PRO A 505 -8.81 18.42 13.55
N GLU A 506 -8.98 19.25 14.56
CA GLU A 506 -7.93 19.97 15.25
C GLU A 506 -7.98 19.68 16.75
N ASP A 507 -6.96 20.07 17.46
CA ASP A 507 -6.90 20.01 18.92
C ASP A 507 -7.06 18.63 19.55
N PHE A 508 -6.93 17.55 18.78
CA PHE A 508 -6.97 16.17 19.29
C PHE A 508 -5.60 15.68 19.73
N THR A 509 -5.62 14.67 20.58
CA THR A 509 -4.42 13.94 21.02
C THR A 509 -4.55 12.48 20.58
N VAL A 510 -3.49 11.89 20.04
CA VAL A 510 -3.46 10.49 19.62
C VAL A 510 -3.00 9.60 20.76
N THR A 511 -3.74 8.54 21.04
CA THR A 511 -3.40 7.58 22.10
C THR A 511 -2.61 6.40 21.54
N VAL A 512 -1.34 6.28 21.94
CA VAL A 512 -0.49 5.12 21.61
C VAL A 512 -0.78 4.00 22.62
N LYS A 513 -1.35 2.89 22.11
CA LYS A 513 -1.76 1.74 22.95
C LYS A 513 -0.66 0.68 23.04
N ASN A 514 0.07 0.45 21.95
CA ASN A 514 1.07 -0.61 21.87
C ASN A 514 2.16 -0.22 20.86
N ILE A 515 3.38 -0.74 21.06
CA ILE A 515 4.52 -0.52 20.16
C ILE A 515 5.21 -1.87 19.93
N ARG A 516 5.49 -2.18 18.66
CA ARG A 516 6.26 -3.37 18.29
C ARG A 516 7.28 -3.02 17.20
N VAL A 517 8.35 -3.80 17.10
CA VAL A 517 9.33 -3.62 16.02
C VAL A 517 9.09 -4.64 14.92
N SER A 518 9.17 -4.20 13.67
CA SER A 518 9.37 -5.02 12.48
C SER A 518 10.84 -4.92 12.10
N ALA A 519 11.67 -5.69 12.81
CA ALA A 519 13.13 -5.54 12.76
C ALA A 519 13.73 -5.91 11.41
N GLY A 520 13.15 -6.90 10.73
CA GLY A 520 13.52 -7.28 9.37
C GLY A 520 13.14 -6.22 8.36
N ALA A 521 11.95 -5.66 8.46
CA ALA A 521 11.49 -4.57 7.60
C ALA A 521 12.23 -3.25 7.88
N GLY A 522 12.68 -3.03 9.12
CA GLY A 522 13.46 -1.85 9.51
C GLY A 522 12.59 -0.66 9.89
N PHE A 523 11.48 -0.87 10.59
CA PHE A 523 10.66 0.20 11.17
C PHE A 523 9.97 -0.26 12.49
N VAL A 524 9.52 0.72 13.28
CA VAL A 524 8.76 0.49 14.50
C VAL A 524 7.29 0.76 14.24
N VAL A 525 6.43 -0.21 14.55
CA VAL A 525 4.97 -0.06 14.43
C VAL A 525 4.40 0.51 15.71
N VAL A 526 3.73 1.65 15.60
CA VAL A 526 3.07 2.38 16.70
C VAL A 526 1.56 2.24 16.55
N LEU A 527 0.92 1.47 17.42
CA LEU A 527 -0.52 1.18 17.35
C LEU A 527 -1.31 2.17 18.22
N THR A 528 -2.21 2.91 17.59
CA THR A 528 -3.03 3.95 18.24
C THR A 528 -4.44 3.49 18.58
N GLY A 529 -4.81 2.29 18.14
CA GLY A 529 -6.14 1.72 18.37
C GLY A 529 -6.10 0.20 18.24
N ASP A 530 -7.27 -0.41 18.20
CA ASP A 530 -7.42 -1.84 17.96
C ASP A 530 -7.31 -2.12 16.46
N ILE A 531 -6.08 -2.08 15.96
CA ILE A 531 -5.79 -2.32 14.54
C ILE A 531 -5.73 -3.81 14.31
N MET A 532 -6.65 -4.28 13.47
CA MET A 532 -6.79 -5.70 13.15
C MET A 532 -5.82 -6.11 12.05
N THR A 533 -4.96 -7.06 12.36
CA THR A 533 -4.06 -7.72 11.40
C THR A 533 -4.70 -8.93 10.70
N MET A 534 -5.90 -9.32 11.14
CA MET A 534 -6.76 -10.32 10.52
C MET A 534 -8.18 -9.77 10.38
N PRO A 535 -8.55 -9.19 9.23
CA PRO A 535 -9.91 -8.75 8.96
C PRO A 535 -10.90 -9.92 8.98
N GLY A 536 -12.18 -9.63 9.19
CA GLY A 536 -13.24 -10.62 9.03
C GLY A 536 -14.04 -10.35 7.76
N LEU A 537 -14.67 -11.38 7.22
CA LEU A 537 -15.67 -11.21 6.18
C LEU A 537 -16.84 -10.37 6.68
N PRO A 538 -17.43 -9.49 5.84
CA PRO A 538 -18.61 -8.70 6.18
C PRO A 538 -19.87 -9.58 6.24
N LYS A 539 -20.99 -8.99 6.63
CA LYS A 539 -22.29 -9.70 6.67
C LYS A 539 -22.72 -10.24 5.30
N LYS A 540 -22.38 -9.52 4.23
CA LYS A 540 -22.55 -9.95 2.83
C LYS A 540 -21.20 -9.79 2.14
N PRO A 541 -20.40 -10.85 2.07
CA PRO A 541 -19.12 -10.81 1.39
C PRO A 541 -19.30 -10.79 -0.14
N ALA A 542 -18.33 -10.19 -0.84
CA ALA A 542 -18.30 -10.21 -2.31
C ALA A 542 -18.29 -11.64 -2.87
N ALA A 543 -17.74 -12.58 -2.12
CA ALA A 543 -17.72 -14.00 -2.44
C ALA A 543 -19.11 -14.60 -2.75
N GLU A 544 -20.21 -14.03 -2.24
CA GLU A 544 -21.58 -14.50 -2.53
C GLU A 544 -22.00 -14.23 -3.99
N ASN A 545 -21.34 -13.30 -4.68
CA ASN A 545 -21.67 -12.89 -6.04
C ASN A 545 -20.64 -13.37 -7.08
N ILE A 546 -19.48 -13.86 -6.64
CA ILE A 546 -18.44 -14.35 -7.54
C ILE A 546 -18.76 -15.76 -7.95
N ASP A 547 -18.81 -16.03 -9.28
CA ASP A 547 -19.10 -17.32 -9.85
C ASP A 547 -18.25 -17.57 -11.11
N VAL A 548 -18.25 -18.80 -11.61
CA VAL A 548 -17.55 -19.23 -12.83
C VAL A 548 -18.54 -19.98 -13.73
N ASP A 549 -18.68 -19.53 -14.96
CA ASP A 549 -19.53 -20.20 -15.95
C ASP A 549 -18.91 -21.52 -16.47
N GLU A 550 -19.67 -22.27 -17.26
CA GLU A 550 -19.23 -23.55 -17.86
C GLU A 550 -18.02 -23.41 -18.81
N ASN A 551 -17.73 -22.22 -19.30
CA ASN A 551 -16.59 -21.90 -20.17
C ASN A 551 -15.37 -21.42 -19.38
N GLY A 552 -15.48 -21.29 -18.05
CA GLY A 552 -14.43 -20.81 -17.16
C GLY A 552 -14.34 -19.29 -17.05
N ASN A 553 -15.34 -18.53 -17.54
CA ASN A 553 -15.38 -17.08 -17.37
C ASN A 553 -15.89 -16.74 -15.97
N ILE A 554 -15.19 -15.83 -15.31
CA ILE A 554 -15.54 -15.37 -13.98
C ILE A 554 -16.59 -14.26 -14.08
N THR A 555 -17.58 -14.31 -13.20
CA THR A 555 -18.60 -13.27 -13.04
C THR A 555 -18.59 -12.72 -11.61
N GLY A 556 -19.12 -11.52 -11.43
CA GLY A 556 -19.25 -10.91 -10.10
C GLY A 556 -17.93 -10.47 -9.44
N LEU A 557 -16.83 -10.52 -10.16
CA LEU A 557 -15.54 -9.99 -9.71
C LEU A 557 -15.48 -8.48 -10.07
N PHE A 558 -16.26 -7.67 -9.36
CA PHE A 558 -16.40 -6.19 -9.45
C PHE A 558 -16.93 -5.59 -10.75
#